data_9505df203ecfba453d0efbc320d34c53
#
_entry.id   9505df203ecfba453d0efbc320d34c53
#
_cell.length_a   1.000
_cell.length_b   1.000
_cell.length_c   1.000
_cell.angle_alpha   90.00
_cell.angle_beta   90.00
_cell.angle_gamma   90.00
#
_symmetry.space_group_name_H-M   'P 1'
#
loop_
_entity.id
_entity.type
_entity.pdbx_description
1 polymer ?
#
loop_
_entity_poly.entity_id
_entity_poly.type
_entity_poly.pdbx_seq_one_letter_code
_entity_poly.pdbx_strand_id
1 'polypeptide(L)'
;AFLIVIPVRRFCIESYRISTSAMEDALHQGDYILVNKLPLEGNPGRNKVVLFTSPLLKDTVSNPLLLSRCIGMPGDTILVSGDGYEVNGKLLPHSPRALNTCFITQKSAADFLKALQKLSIPVRNWKSETFGFSFSLTSFEEYQLREELTEEMNIHFIRNQSAPYKLVVPRKGRAYRLDEAALVACKEAILAEAG
;
A
#
# COMPACT_ATOMS: atom_id res chain seq x y z
N ALA A 1 23.96 33.31 0.67
CA ALA A 1 22.72 32.49 0.74
C ALA A 1 22.82 31.25 -0.15
N PHE A 2 23.22 31.34 -1.41
CA PHE A 2 23.31 30.18 -2.34
C PHE A 2 24.29 29.09 -1.90
N LEU A 3 25.40 29.46 -1.25
CA LEU A 3 26.44 28.52 -0.79
C LEU A 3 25.95 27.52 0.27
N ILE A 4 24.89 27.86 1.01
CA ILE A 4 24.28 27.00 2.04
C ILE A 4 23.08 26.23 1.46
N VAL A 5 22.29 26.89 0.61
CA VAL A 5 21.05 26.31 0.06
C VAL A 5 21.34 25.10 -0.85
N ILE A 6 22.38 25.19 -1.68
CA ILE A 6 22.74 24.11 -2.61
C ILE A 6 23.14 22.83 -1.86
N PRO A 7 24.06 22.84 -0.87
CA PRO A 7 24.38 21.64 -0.10
C PRO A 7 23.19 21.08 0.69
N VAL A 8 22.39 21.94 1.31
CA VAL A 8 21.22 21.49 2.07
C VAL A 8 20.23 20.77 1.16
N ARG A 9 19.93 21.33 0.00
CA ARG A 9 19.03 20.69 -0.97
C ARG A 9 19.59 19.39 -1.54
N ARG A 10 20.91 19.31 -1.75
CA ARG A 10 21.54 18.11 -2.32
C ARG A 10 21.65 16.96 -1.33
N PHE A 11 21.94 17.27 -0.05
CA PHE A 11 22.29 16.25 0.94
C PHE A 11 21.24 16.05 2.05
N CYS A 12 20.43 17.06 2.34
CA CYS A 12 19.54 17.00 3.50
C CYS A 12 18.06 16.84 3.11
N ILE A 13 17.57 17.65 2.19
CA ILE A 13 16.13 17.72 1.89
C ILE A 13 15.93 17.86 0.39
N GLU A 14 15.01 17.06 -0.16
CA GLU A 14 14.63 17.15 -1.56
C GLU A 14 13.10 17.13 -1.71
N SER A 15 12.57 17.91 -2.63
CA SER A 15 11.15 17.93 -2.93
C SER A 15 10.84 16.96 -4.07
N TYR A 16 9.80 16.15 -3.89
CA TYR A 16 9.28 15.24 -4.90
C TYR A 16 7.80 15.48 -5.13
N ARG A 17 7.37 15.33 -6.37
CA ARG A 17 5.96 15.32 -6.73
C ARG A 17 5.48 13.88 -6.75
N ILE A 18 4.35 13.62 -6.09
CA ILE A 18 3.74 12.29 -6.05
C ILE A 18 3.15 11.98 -7.42
N SER A 19 3.62 10.90 -8.04
CA SER A 19 3.18 10.44 -9.35
C SER A 19 2.21 9.25 -9.31
N THR A 20 2.06 8.62 -8.15
CA THR A 20 1.26 7.40 -7.98
C THR A 20 0.16 7.58 -6.94
N SER A 21 -0.92 6.81 -7.06
CA SER A 21 -2.01 6.74 -6.09
C SER A 21 -1.78 5.71 -4.96
N ALA A 22 -0.55 5.18 -4.80
CA ALA A 22 -0.27 4.12 -3.83
C ALA A 22 -0.52 4.50 -2.37
N MET A 23 -0.47 5.80 -2.05
CA MET A 23 -0.76 6.36 -0.73
C MET A 23 -2.02 7.24 -0.73
N GLU A 24 -2.90 7.02 -1.72
CA GLU A 24 -4.17 7.74 -1.85
C GLU A 24 -4.93 7.77 -0.52
N ASP A 25 -5.67 8.85 -0.28
CA ASP A 25 -6.35 9.18 0.97
C ASP A 25 -5.43 9.68 2.12
N ALA A 26 -4.12 9.41 2.06
CA ALA A 26 -3.14 10.01 2.97
C ALA A 26 -2.28 11.07 2.26
N LEU A 27 -1.91 10.79 1.02
CA LEU A 27 -1.10 11.64 0.13
C LEU A 27 -1.64 11.47 -1.29
N HIS A 28 -2.02 12.58 -1.93
CA HIS A 28 -2.69 12.54 -3.24
C HIS A 28 -1.69 12.64 -4.39
N GLN A 29 -2.06 12.04 -5.50
CA GLN A 29 -1.30 12.22 -6.74
C GLN A 29 -1.26 13.70 -7.13
N GLY A 30 -0.07 14.21 -7.38
CA GLY A 30 0.16 15.63 -7.69
C GLY A 30 0.68 16.46 -6.53
N ASP A 31 0.54 15.99 -5.29
CA ASP A 31 1.08 16.66 -4.10
C ASP A 31 2.60 16.75 -4.15
N TYR A 32 3.15 17.76 -3.50
CA TYR A 32 4.58 17.89 -3.26
C TYR A 32 4.93 17.49 -1.84
N ILE A 33 5.93 16.64 -1.70
CA ILE A 33 6.47 16.21 -0.42
C ILE A 33 7.91 16.63 -0.26
N LEU A 34 8.32 16.89 0.98
CA LEU A 34 9.71 17.10 1.34
C LEU A 34 10.27 15.81 1.95
N VAL A 35 11.30 15.28 1.33
CA VAL A 35 11.96 14.03 1.76
C VAL A 35 13.24 14.39 2.49
N ASN A 36 13.38 13.90 3.71
CA ASN A 36 14.62 13.96 4.45
C ASN A 36 15.59 12.89 3.89
N LYS A 37 16.73 13.36 3.39
CA LYS A 37 17.78 12.51 2.80
C LYS A 37 18.94 12.23 3.75
N LEU A 38 18.93 12.86 4.94
CA LEU A 38 19.97 12.57 5.93
C LEU A 38 19.97 11.07 6.23
N PRO A 39 21.14 10.44 6.25
CA PRO A 39 21.24 9.03 6.55
C PRO A 39 20.69 8.80 7.95
N LEU A 40 19.55 8.12 8.01
CA LEU A 40 19.04 7.60 9.27
C LEU A 40 19.95 6.42 9.63
N GLU A 41 20.61 6.49 10.74
CA GLU A 41 21.33 5.35 11.29
C GLU A 41 20.31 4.22 11.53
N GLY A 42 20.38 3.19 10.67
CA GLY A 42 19.49 2.04 10.75
C GLY A 42 18.28 2.08 9.79
N ASN A 43 17.24 1.37 10.15
CA ASN A 43 16.03 1.23 9.38
C ASN A 43 15.09 2.42 9.56
N PRO A 44 14.22 2.71 8.58
CA PRO A 44 13.32 3.88 8.63
C PRO A 44 12.33 3.88 9.80
N GLY A 45 12.16 2.74 10.47
CA GLY A 45 11.19 2.57 11.54
C GLY A 45 9.81 2.14 11.03
N ARG A 46 9.08 1.43 11.90
CA ARG A 46 7.73 0.96 11.58
C ARG A 46 6.76 2.13 11.46
N ASN A 47 5.79 2.02 10.56
CA ASN A 47 4.79 3.04 10.21
C ASN A 47 5.33 4.34 9.59
N LYS A 48 6.62 4.45 9.33
CA LYS A 48 7.16 5.60 8.60
C LYS A 48 6.88 5.47 7.11
N VAL A 49 6.57 6.58 6.49
CA VAL A 49 6.47 6.67 5.02
C VAL A 49 7.87 6.82 4.47
N VAL A 50 8.20 6.01 3.48
CA VAL A 50 9.51 5.96 2.83
C VAL A 50 9.38 6.12 1.33
N LEU A 51 10.32 6.85 0.76
CA LEU A 51 10.52 6.96 -0.68
C LEU A 51 11.70 6.07 -1.05
N PHE A 52 11.51 5.14 -1.98
CA PHE A 52 12.53 4.16 -2.35
C PHE A 52 12.43 3.75 -3.82
N THR A 53 13.49 3.17 -4.33
CA THR A 53 13.50 2.48 -5.62
C THR A 53 13.39 0.98 -5.38
N SER A 54 12.54 0.29 -6.15
CA SER A 54 12.43 -1.16 -6.06
C SER A 54 13.54 -1.82 -6.88
N PRO A 55 14.28 -2.78 -6.32
CA PRO A 55 15.23 -3.57 -7.10
C PRO A 55 14.54 -4.39 -8.21
N LEU A 56 13.27 -4.72 -8.02
CA LEU A 56 12.44 -5.46 -8.98
C LEU A 56 12.09 -4.64 -10.24
N LEU A 57 12.28 -3.33 -10.20
CA LEU A 57 11.97 -2.41 -11.30
C LEU A 57 13.21 -1.78 -11.92
N LYS A 58 14.40 -2.27 -11.58
CA LYS A 58 15.67 -1.74 -12.10
C LYS A 58 15.79 -1.80 -13.63
N ASP A 59 15.15 -2.78 -14.25
CA ASP A 59 15.17 -2.98 -15.69
C ASP A 59 14.13 -2.17 -16.46
N THR A 60 13.30 -1.41 -15.76
CA THR A 60 12.37 -0.48 -16.41
C THR A 60 13.09 0.83 -16.73
N VAL A 61 12.84 1.35 -17.92
CA VAL A 61 13.49 2.56 -18.47
C VAL A 61 13.42 3.79 -17.53
N SER A 62 12.53 3.80 -16.55
CA SER A 62 12.30 4.95 -15.67
C SER A 62 12.72 4.75 -14.21
N ASN A 63 13.12 3.53 -13.78
CA ASN A 63 13.44 3.22 -12.37
C ASN A 63 12.61 4.05 -11.37
N PRO A 64 11.28 3.84 -11.32
CA PRO A 64 10.37 4.76 -10.66
C PRO A 64 10.60 4.79 -9.15
N LEU A 65 10.52 5.99 -8.59
CA LEU A 65 10.48 6.18 -7.15
C LEU A 65 9.10 5.76 -6.62
N LEU A 66 9.11 4.87 -5.64
CA LEU A 66 7.92 4.36 -4.98
C LEU A 66 7.78 4.99 -3.59
N LEU A 67 6.56 5.29 -3.23
CA LEU A 67 6.21 5.82 -1.91
C LEU A 67 5.32 4.82 -1.19
N SER A 68 5.75 4.35 -0.01
CA SER A 68 4.99 3.37 0.77
C SER A 68 5.25 3.50 2.27
N ARG A 69 4.39 2.87 3.06
CA ARG A 69 4.55 2.79 4.51
C ARG A 69 5.33 1.53 4.88
N CYS A 70 6.37 1.70 5.70
CA CYS A 70 7.15 0.60 6.24
C CYS A 70 6.36 -0.14 7.32
N ILE A 71 5.96 -1.38 7.06
CA ILE A 71 5.23 -2.24 8.00
C ILE A 71 6.18 -3.17 8.76
N GLY A 72 7.13 -3.77 8.07
CA GLY A 72 8.06 -4.76 8.63
C GLY A 72 9.46 -4.22 8.80
N MET A 73 10.12 -4.68 9.86
CA MET A 73 11.52 -4.40 10.15
C MET A 73 12.34 -5.69 10.00
N PRO A 74 13.66 -5.60 9.74
CA PRO A 74 14.49 -6.78 9.63
C PRO A 74 14.38 -7.71 10.85
N GLY A 75 14.03 -8.96 10.59
CA GLY A 75 13.79 -9.98 11.61
C GLY A 75 12.33 -10.17 12.02
N ASP A 76 11.42 -9.35 11.52
CA ASP A 76 10.00 -9.50 11.80
C ASP A 76 9.39 -10.68 11.06
N THR A 77 8.38 -11.26 11.69
CA THR A 77 7.43 -12.18 11.06
C THR A 77 6.10 -11.48 10.94
N ILE A 78 5.61 -11.36 9.72
CA ILE A 78 4.37 -10.67 9.39
C ILE A 78 3.36 -11.68 8.89
N LEU A 79 2.19 -11.73 9.52
CA LEU A 79 1.02 -12.43 9.02
C LEU A 79 0.13 -11.38 8.35
N VAL A 80 -0.08 -11.52 7.05
CA VAL A 80 -0.99 -10.67 6.28
C VAL A 80 -2.31 -11.40 6.15
N SER A 81 -3.39 -10.76 6.53
CA SER A 81 -4.75 -11.27 6.38
C SER A 81 -5.67 -10.19 5.82
N GLY A 82 -6.89 -10.57 5.42
CA GLY A 82 -7.90 -9.60 4.96
C GLY A 82 -8.25 -8.53 5.99
N ASP A 83 -8.04 -8.81 7.27
CA ASP A 83 -8.40 -7.91 8.38
C ASP A 83 -7.22 -7.05 8.86
N GLY A 84 -6.00 -7.28 8.36
CA GLY A 84 -4.84 -6.48 8.74
C GLY A 84 -3.53 -7.21 8.77
N TYR A 85 -2.59 -6.62 9.49
CA TYR A 85 -1.23 -7.15 9.65
C TYR A 85 -0.97 -7.51 11.10
N GLU A 86 -0.49 -8.72 11.32
CA GLU A 86 0.04 -9.14 12.62
C GLU A 86 1.55 -9.22 12.52
N VAL A 87 2.25 -8.49 13.38
CA VAL A 87 3.72 -8.47 13.38
C VAL A 87 4.22 -9.04 14.69
N ASN A 88 4.97 -10.15 14.62
CA ASN A 88 5.49 -10.88 15.77
C ASN A 88 4.39 -11.24 16.80
N GLY A 89 3.21 -11.66 16.34
CA GLY A 89 2.08 -12.01 17.19
C GLY A 89 1.28 -10.81 17.74
N LYS A 90 1.56 -9.60 17.27
CA LYS A 90 0.79 -8.41 17.66
C LYS A 90 0.07 -7.81 16.47
N LEU A 91 -1.24 -7.68 16.59
CA LEU A 91 -2.05 -7.02 15.58
C LEU A 91 -1.64 -5.53 15.47
N LEU A 92 -1.27 -5.11 14.27
CA LEU A 92 -1.09 -3.71 13.97
C LEU A 92 -2.44 -3.10 13.57
N PRO A 93 -2.84 -2.00 14.21
CA PRO A 93 -4.06 -1.33 13.81
C PRO A 93 -3.96 -0.90 12.35
N HIS A 94 -4.96 -1.24 11.58
CA HIS A 94 -5.12 -0.73 10.22
C HIS A 94 -5.17 0.79 10.25
N SER A 95 -4.50 1.43 9.33
CA SER A 95 -4.74 2.87 9.14
C SER A 95 -6.22 3.07 8.81
N PRO A 96 -6.94 3.99 9.48
CA PRO A 96 -8.35 4.28 9.13
C PRO A 96 -8.51 4.73 7.68
N ARG A 97 -7.43 5.18 7.06
CA ARG A 97 -7.34 5.59 5.66
C ARG A 97 -6.74 4.54 4.73
N ALA A 98 -6.54 3.30 5.21
CA ALA A 98 -6.12 2.22 4.34
C ALA A 98 -7.24 1.86 3.37
N LEU A 99 -6.90 1.74 2.09
CA LEU A 99 -7.83 1.37 1.05
C LEU A 99 -7.95 -0.15 0.98
N ASN A 100 -9.18 -0.62 1.05
CA ASN A 100 -9.54 -2.01 0.84
C ASN A 100 -10.03 -2.17 -0.60
N THR A 101 -9.58 -3.19 -1.29
CA THR A 101 -10.13 -3.53 -2.60
C THR A 101 -11.45 -4.27 -2.41
N CYS A 102 -12.49 -3.76 -3.03
CA CYS A 102 -13.83 -4.33 -3.02
C CYS A 102 -14.23 -4.70 -4.45
N PHE A 103 -15.23 -5.55 -4.57
CA PHE A 103 -15.78 -6.00 -5.84
C PHE A 103 -17.31 -5.88 -5.82
N ILE A 104 -17.89 -5.45 -6.94
CA ILE A 104 -19.32 -5.40 -7.17
C ILE A 104 -19.66 -6.00 -8.52
N THR A 105 -20.81 -6.66 -8.62
CA THR A 105 -21.29 -7.23 -9.88
C THR A 105 -21.73 -6.13 -10.85
N GLN A 106 -21.65 -6.40 -12.14
CA GLN A 106 -22.05 -5.47 -13.20
C GLN A 106 -23.50 -5.01 -13.06
N LYS A 107 -24.40 -5.91 -12.64
CA LYS A 107 -25.82 -5.62 -12.45
C LYS A 107 -26.08 -4.51 -11.42
N SER A 108 -25.31 -4.49 -10.35
CA SER A 108 -25.51 -3.56 -9.23
C SER A 108 -24.65 -2.28 -9.33
N ALA A 109 -23.78 -2.18 -10.33
CA ALA A 109 -22.80 -1.10 -10.44
C ALA A 109 -23.43 0.30 -10.56
N ALA A 110 -24.51 0.43 -11.35
CA ALA A 110 -25.16 1.73 -11.58
C ALA A 110 -25.78 2.29 -10.28
N ASP A 111 -26.46 1.47 -9.53
CA ASP A 111 -27.12 1.91 -8.28
C ASP A 111 -26.09 2.09 -7.16
N PHE A 112 -25.02 1.30 -7.16
CA PHE A 112 -23.88 1.50 -6.27
C PHE A 112 -23.20 2.85 -6.50
N LEU A 113 -22.97 3.24 -7.77
CA LEU A 113 -22.40 4.56 -8.09
C LEU A 113 -23.31 5.72 -7.63
N LYS A 114 -24.63 5.56 -7.69
CA LYS A 114 -25.56 6.55 -7.12
C LYS A 114 -25.41 6.65 -5.59
N ALA A 115 -25.25 5.52 -4.90
CA ALA A 115 -25.03 5.51 -3.45
C ALA A 115 -23.70 6.18 -3.08
N LEU A 116 -22.62 5.93 -3.81
CA LEU A 116 -21.35 6.62 -3.63
C LEU A 116 -21.52 8.14 -3.79
N GLN A 117 -22.22 8.58 -4.82
CA GLN A 117 -22.47 9.98 -5.09
C GLN A 117 -23.32 10.62 -3.96
N LYS A 118 -24.35 9.93 -3.48
CA LYS A 118 -25.20 10.40 -2.36
C LYS A 118 -24.39 10.62 -1.09
N LEU A 119 -23.46 9.73 -0.79
CA LEU A 119 -22.57 9.80 0.38
C LEU A 119 -21.33 10.67 0.15
N SER A 120 -21.17 11.25 -1.04
CA SER A 120 -19.97 12.01 -1.44
C SER A 120 -18.68 11.22 -1.30
N ILE A 121 -18.74 9.89 -1.50
CA ILE A 121 -17.59 9.00 -1.48
C ILE A 121 -16.92 9.01 -2.86
N PRO A 122 -15.64 9.37 -2.97
CA PRO A 122 -14.97 9.40 -4.26
C PRO A 122 -14.73 8.00 -4.83
N VAL A 123 -14.93 7.86 -6.13
CA VAL A 123 -14.65 6.62 -6.85
C VAL A 123 -13.14 6.48 -7.05
N ARG A 124 -12.53 5.46 -6.44
CA ARG A 124 -11.09 5.20 -6.50
C ARG A 124 -10.79 3.84 -7.13
N ASN A 125 -9.76 3.80 -7.97
CA ASN A 125 -9.23 2.56 -8.55
C ASN A 125 -10.29 1.71 -9.27
N TRP A 126 -11.29 2.33 -9.88
CA TRP A 126 -12.36 1.65 -10.60
C TRP A 126 -11.80 0.92 -11.80
N LYS A 127 -11.93 -0.41 -11.82
CA LYS A 127 -11.47 -1.27 -12.91
C LYS A 127 -12.56 -2.24 -13.32
N SER A 128 -12.68 -2.45 -14.63
CA SER A 128 -13.55 -3.47 -15.18
C SER A 128 -12.92 -4.85 -15.01
N GLU A 129 -13.70 -5.79 -14.51
CA GLU A 129 -13.38 -7.20 -14.35
C GLU A 129 -14.35 -8.05 -15.15
N THR A 130 -14.10 -9.35 -15.27
CA THR A 130 -14.91 -10.25 -16.10
C THR A 130 -16.39 -10.28 -15.72
N PHE A 131 -16.73 -10.14 -14.43
CA PHE A 131 -18.11 -10.26 -13.93
C PHE A 131 -18.60 -9.00 -13.20
N GLY A 132 -17.85 -7.91 -13.26
CA GLY A 132 -18.21 -6.70 -12.54
C GLY A 132 -17.11 -5.67 -12.51
N PHE A 133 -16.96 -5.02 -11.37
CA PHE A 133 -15.98 -3.97 -11.17
C PHE A 133 -15.26 -4.11 -9.83
N SER A 134 -13.97 -3.90 -9.84
CA SER A 134 -13.17 -3.71 -8.63
C SER A 134 -12.98 -2.22 -8.36
N PHE A 135 -12.93 -1.85 -7.10
CA PHE A 135 -12.79 -0.47 -6.63
C PHE A 135 -12.17 -0.45 -5.23
N SER A 136 -11.84 0.73 -4.73
CA SER A 136 -11.20 0.87 -3.42
C SER A 136 -11.99 1.78 -2.49
N LEU A 137 -12.19 1.32 -1.25
CA LEU A 137 -12.83 2.05 -0.16
C LEU A 137 -11.97 2.03 1.10
N THR A 138 -12.08 3.06 1.91
CA THR A 138 -11.62 2.99 3.30
C THR A 138 -12.57 2.16 4.15
N SER A 139 -12.13 1.68 5.30
CA SER A 139 -13.00 0.92 6.21
C SER A 139 -14.20 1.74 6.71
N PHE A 140 -14.02 3.06 6.84
CA PHE A 140 -15.11 3.95 7.23
C PHE A 140 -16.16 4.11 6.12
N GLU A 141 -15.73 4.32 4.88
CA GLU A 141 -16.62 4.41 3.72
C GLU A 141 -17.37 3.09 3.48
N GLU A 142 -16.66 1.96 3.68
CA GLU A 142 -17.28 0.64 3.61
C GLU A 142 -18.42 0.50 4.64
N TYR A 143 -18.20 0.94 5.87
CA TYR A 143 -19.23 0.96 6.91
C TYR A 143 -20.42 1.87 6.51
N GLN A 144 -20.17 3.10 6.09
CA GLN A 144 -21.22 4.03 5.66
C GLN A 144 -22.06 3.47 4.49
N LEU A 145 -21.39 2.85 3.51
CA LEU A 145 -22.09 2.23 2.39
C LEU A 145 -22.93 1.02 2.80
N ARG A 146 -22.49 0.21 3.75
CA ARG A 146 -23.27 -0.92 4.25
C ARG A 146 -24.51 -0.47 5.01
N GLU A 147 -24.45 0.62 5.72
CA GLU A 147 -25.60 1.24 6.39
C GLU A 147 -26.61 1.82 5.38
N GLU A 148 -26.12 2.45 4.30
CA GLU A 148 -26.94 3.05 3.26
C GLU A 148 -27.57 2.01 2.32
N LEU A 149 -26.82 0.96 1.98
CA LEU A 149 -27.27 -0.13 1.13
C LEU A 149 -28.09 -1.11 1.96
N THR A 150 -29.33 -0.76 2.20
CA THR A 150 -30.27 -1.59 2.96
C THR A 150 -30.59 -2.89 2.21
N GLU A 151 -31.13 -3.89 2.92
CA GLU A 151 -31.54 -5.16 2.35
C GLU A 151 -32.56 -5.00 1.20
N GLU A 152 -33.35 -3.93 1.21
CA GLU A 152 -34.32 -3.60 0.16
C GLU A 152 -33.68 -3.32 -1.19
N MET A 153 -32.45 -2.77 -1.22
CA MET A 153 -31.74 -2.45 -2.48
C MET A 153 -31.09 -3.68 -3.11
N ASN A 154 -30.93 -4.78 -2.38
CA ASN A 154 -30.27 -6.02 -2.82
C ASN A 154 -28.91 -5.77 -3.50
N ILE A 155 -28.18 -4.77 -3.04
CA ILE A 155 -26.85 -4.42 -3.53
C ILE A 155 -25.83 -4.92 -2.51
N HIS A 156 -25.03 -5.88 -2.95
CA HIS A 156 -23.95 -6.42 -2.13
C HIS A 156 -22.61 -6.19 -2.82
N PHE A 157 -21.66 -5.68 -2.08
CA PHE A 157 -20.27 -5.64 -2.49
C PHE A 157 -19.42 -6.49 -1.54
N ILE A 158 -18.37 -7.05 -2.06
CA ILE A 158 -17.51 -7.99 -1.35
C ILE A 158 -16.12 -7.37 -1.23
N ARG A 159 -15.55 -7.37 0.00
CA ARG A 159 -14.13 -7.07 0.17
C ARG A 159 -13.32 -8.21 -0.44
N ASN A 160 -12.38 -7.88 -1.30
CA ASN A 160 -11.43 -8.87 -1.80
C ASN A 160 -10.47 -9.27 -0.67
N GLN A 161 -10.63 -10.46 -0.17
CA GLN A 161 -9.77 -11.02 0.88
C GLN A 161 -8.81 -12.01 0.23
N SER A 162 -7.54 -11.62 0.16
CA SER A 162 -6.49 -12.58 -0.19
C SER A 162 -6.35 -13.64 0.91
N ALA A 163 -6.02 -14.87 0.53
CA ALA A 163 -5.69 -15.90 1.50
C ALA A 163 -4.58 -15.39 2.44
N PRO A 164 -4.68 -15.63 3.76
CA PRO A 164 -3.65 -15.18 4.67
C PRO A 164 -2.31 -15.85 4.37
N TYR A 165 -1.25 -15.08 4.40
CA TYR A 165 0.10 -15.55 4.17
C TYR A 165 1.09 -14.98 5.20
N LYS A 166 2.14 -15.75 5.46
CA LYS A 166 3.20 -15.41 6.40
C LYS A 166 4.43 -14.95 5.64
N LEU A 167 4.95 -13.80 6.00
CA LEU A 167 6.17 -13.23 5.46
C LEU A 167 7.21 -13.08 6.57
N VAL A 168 8.42 -13.55 6.33
CA VAL A 168 9.56 -13.31 7.23
C VAL A 168 10.47 -12.26 6.60
N VAL A 169 10.69 -11.15 7.28
CA VAL A 169 11.59 -10.08 6.82
C VAL A 169 13.04 -10.48 7.17
N PRO A 170 13.92 -10.69 6.20
CA PRO A 170 15.29 -11.10 6.47
C PRO A 170 16.04 -10.07 7.32
N ARG A 171 16.94 -10.55 8.17
CA ARG A 171 17.86 -9.72 8.97
C ARG A 171 19.30 -10.14 8.68
N LYS A 172 20.17 -9.17 8.43
CA LYS A 172 21.59 -9.42 8.20
C LYS A 172 22.21 -10.23 9.34
N GLY A 173 22.99 -11.23 8.97
CA GLY A 173 23.67 -12.11 9.92
C GLY A 173 22.81 -13.21 10.53
N ARG A 174 21.57 -13.41 10.07
CA ARG A 174 20.71 -14.52 10.52
C ARG A 174 20.42 -15.48 9.38
N ALA A 175 20.61 -16.76 9.62
CA ALA A 175 20.23 -17.82 8.68
C ALA A 175 18.70 -18.05 8.75
N TYR A 176 18.07 -18.19 7.59
CA TYR A 176 16.65 -18.49 7.45
C TYR A 176 16.48 -19.78 6.66
N ARG A 177 15.55 -20.61 7.09
CA ARG A 177 15.11 -21.74 6.28
C ARG A 177 14.14 -21.22 5.23
N LEU A 178 14.50 -21.36 3.97
CA LEU A 178 13.62 -21.06 2.86
C LEU A 178 12.69 -22.27 2.66
N ASP A 179 11.46 -22.16 3.09
CA ASP A 179 10.39 -23.03 2.66
C ASP A 179 9.87 -22.59 1.27
N GLU A 180 9.04 -23.42 0.65
CA GLU A 180 8.55 -23.18 -0.69
C GLU A 180 7.77 -21.85 -0.81
N ALA A 181 6.98 -21.51 0.21
CA ALA A 181 6.23 -20.25 0.26
C ALA A 181 7.16 -19.04 0.42
N ALA A 182 8.17 -19.13 1.27
CA ALA A 182 9.18 -18.07 1.43
C ALA A 182 10.04 -17.91 0.18
N LEU A 183 10.36 -19.00 -0.51
CA LEU A 183 11.13 -18.98 -1.75
C LEU A 183 10.34 -18.29 -2.87
N VAL A 184 9.05 -18.57 -3.00
CA VAL A 184 8.18 -17.89 -3.98
C VAL A 184 8.06 -16.39 -3.66
N ALA A 185 7.87 -16.03 -2.38
CA ALA A 185 7.72 -14.64 -1.96
C ALA A 185 9.01 -13.81 -2.10
N CYS A 186 10.18 -14.44 -1.93
CA CYS A 186 11.48 -13.75 -1.93
C CYS A 186 12.31 -13.97 -3.20
N LYS A 187 11.85 -14.83 -4.12
CA LYS A 187 12.61 -15.25 -5.31
C LYS A 187 13.20 -14.07 -6.09
N GLU A 188 12.38 -13.09 -6.40
CA GLU A 188 12.80 -11.93 -7.20
C GLU A 188 13.77 -11.04 -6.43
N ALA A 189 13.59 -10.87 -5.12
CA ALA A 189 14.50 -10.12 -4.28
C ALA A 189 15.88 -10.82 -4.19
N ILE A 190 15.89 -12.15 -4.03
CA ILE A 190 17.11 -12.95 -3.99
C ILE A 190 17.85 -12.87 -5.33
N LEU A 191 17.13 -12.97 -6.45
CA LEU A 191 17.73 -12.86 -7.79
C LEU A 191 18.27 -11.46 -8.06
N ALA A 192 17.62 -10.41 -7.56
CA ALA A 192 18.08 -9.03 -7.70
C ALA A 192 19.35 -8.72 -6.87
N GLU A 193 19.59 -9.46 -5.78
CA GLU A 193 20.81 -9.33 -4.98
C GLU A 193 21.98 -10.18 -5.51
N ALA A 194 21.69 -11.26 -6.25
CA ALA A 194 22.67 -12.18 -6.77
C ALA A 194 23.29 -11.75 -8.12
N GLY A 195 22.73 -10.75 -8.79
CA GLY A 195 23.21 -10.16 -10.06
C GLY A 195 23.84 -8.81 -9.86
#